data_881c3395480aaafad3d25f9b22a99009
#
_entry.id   881c3395480aaafad3d25f9b22a99009
#
_cell.length_a   1.000
_cell.length_b   1.000
_cell.length_c   1.000
_cell.angle_alpha   90.00
_cell.angle_beta   90.00
_cell.angle_gamma   90.00
#
_symmetry.space_group_name_H-M   'P 1'
#
loop_
_entity.id
_entity.type
_entity.pdbx_description
1 polymer ?
#
loop_
_entity_poly.entity_id
_entity_poly.type
_entity_poly.pdbx_seq_one_letter_code
_entity_poly.pdbx_strand_id
1 'polypeptide(L)'
;MTLSPEPLFDSKAFLSAVTHQSGVYRMYDSGGTVIYVGKAKDLKKRLASYFRTNVDSIKTRTLVRQIADIQVTVTHTETEALILEHNLIKQYQPRYNVLLRDDKSYPWIIITAHQHPRIGVHRGARKIKGEYFGPYPSGGAVRESLHLMQKIFPVRQCEDAVYANRTRPCLLYQLKRCAGPCVPGLVSEAEYAQQVELAKLFLAGKNQQVIGELVGKMESASGDLRFEEAARYRDQILALRRVTEQQSVSGNVLDELDVVGVAFEQGAACIHVLFIRQGKVLGSRSYFPKVPADTPLDEVVQSFLLQFYLSGQGGRQIPSEVLLDVALEDESVIAETLSQTAGYKVRVVSRTRAERARFIKLASINAETALRSRLAHKSTITARYDQLEELLELERPIARMECFDISHTMGERTVASCVVFNREGPLSSEYRRFNIDGITGGDDYAAMEQALERRFGKQQEPDKVPDVLFIDGGLGQLRRAEEILARQLEFLGGKYPLLVGIAKGVTRKAGLETLIMGESHEELHLPADMPALHLIQHIRDESHRFAITGHRARRAKARTSSSLEDIPGVGPKRRQALLKYLGGLQEVKKASVDELAKVPGISQDLAQTIHDGLHSA
;
A
#
# COMPACT_ATOMS: atom_id res chain seq x y z
N MET A 1 48.19 30.38 -1.77
CA MET A 1 47.93 29.89 -0.41
C MET A 1 46.45 29.55 -0.32
N THR A 2 46.08 28.32 -0.60
CA THR A 2 44.72 27.81 -0.42
C THR A 2 44.59 27.43 1.04
N LEU A 3 43.83 28.23 1.79
CA LEU A 3 43.42 27.90 3.16
C LEU A 3 42.57 26.61 3.08
N SER A 4 43.09 25.50 3.62
CA SER A 4 42.28 24.32 3.90
C SER A 4 41.19 24.77 4.86
N PRO A 5 39.91 24.45 4.60
CA PRO A 5 38.86 24.80 5.53
C PRO A 5 39.16 24.10 6.86
N GLU A 6 39.16 24.86 7.95
CA GLU A 6 39.26 24.30 9.31
C GLU A 6 38.22 23.20 9.48
N PRO A 7 38.54 22.08 10.12
CA PRO A 7 37.56 21.02 10.36
C PRO A 7 36.42 21.59 11.20
N LEU A 8 35.18 21.51 10.68
CA LEU A 8 33.94 21.96 11.32
C LEU A 8 33.71 21.38 12.73
N PHE A 9 34.46 20.34 13.12
CA PHE A 9 34.28 19.59 14.36
C PHE A 9 35.62 19.14 14.96
N ASP A 10 35.88 19.51 16.22
CA ASP A 10 37.06 19.03 16.95
C ASP A 10 36.83 17.62 17.52
N SER A 11 37.16 16.61 16.73
CA SER A 11 37.01 15.21 17.09
C SER A 11 37.88 14.78 18.28
N LYS A 12 39.06 15.40 18.50
CA LYS A 12 39.97 15.03 19.60
C LYS A 12 39.43 15.49 20.95
N ALA A 13 38.99 16.75 21.04
CA ALA A 13 38.36 17.28 22.24
C ALA A 13 37.09 16.48 22.59
N PHE A 14 36.24 16.21 21.58
CA PHE A 14 35.01 15.43 21.76
C PHE A 14 35.31 14.02 22.28
N LEU A 15 36.19 13.25 21.63
CA LEU A 15 36.53 11.88 22.02
C LEU A 15 37.15 11.76 23.41
N SER A 16 37.80 12.82 23.92
CA SER A 16 38.35 12.82 25.27
C SER A 16 37.24 12.74 26.33
N ALA A 17 36.07 13.34 26.05
CA ALA A 17 34.93 13.42 26.97
C ALA A 17 33.95 12.21 26.84
N VAL A 18 34.04 11.41 25.78
CA VAL A 18 33.11 10.30 25.52
C VAL A 18 33.43 9.08 26.42
N THR A 19 32.38 8.50 26.99
CA THR A 19 32.42 7.30 27.84
C THR A 19 32.61 5.99 27.04
N HIS A 20 33.06 4.94 27.71
CA HIS A 20 33.16 3.56 27.18
C HIS A 20 31.86 2.74 27.37
N GLN A 21 30.75 3.37 27.77
CA GLN A 21 29.47 2.67 27.96
C GLN A 21 28.73 2.45 26.64
N SER A 22 27.72 1.57 26.70
CA SER A 22 26.76 1.36 25.62
C SER A 22 25.88 2.58 25.41
N GLY A 23 25.49 2.85 24.17
CA GLY A 23 24.59 3.98 23.91
C GLY A 23 24.37 4.26 22.42
N VAL A 24 23.70 5.37 22.17
CA VAL A 24 23.34 5.88 20.84
C VAL A 24 23.96 7.25 20.63
N TYR A 25 24.43 7.50 19.42
CA TYR A 25 24.97 8.81 19.02
C TYR A 25 24.23 9.34 17.80
N ARG A 26 24.07 10.67 17.77
CA ARG A 26 23.46 11.44 16.68
C ARG A 26 24.50 12.41 16.13
N MET A 27 24.69 12.41 14.82
CA MET A 27 25.57 13.32 14.12
C MET A 27 24.76 14.40 13.43
N TYR A 28 25.15 15.65 13.60
CA TYR A 28 24.47 16.82 13.08
C TYR A 28 25.34 17.54 12.05
N ASP A 29 24.70 18.10 11.03
CA ASP A 29 25.37 19.03 10.10
C ASP A 29 25.40 20.46 10.66
N SER A 30 26.02 21.39 9.92
CA SER A 30 26.11 22.81 10.27
C SER A 30 24.77 23.53 10.37
N GLY A 31 23.70 22.98 9.77
CA GLY A 31 22.33 23.47 9.89
C GLY A 31 21.57 22.91 11.10
N GLY A 32 22.22 22.09 11.95
CA GLY A 32 21.58 21.44 13.11
C GLY A 32 20.66 20.26 12.74
N THR A 33 20.74 19.75 11.51
CA THR A 33 19.95 18.60 11.05
C THR A 33 20.65 17.31 11.42
N VAL A 34 19.89 16.31 11.95
CA VAL A 34 20.42 14.97 12.21
C VAL A 34 20.70 14.28 10.88
N ILE A 35 21.97 14.00 10.58
CA ILE A 35 22.40 13.36 9.33
C ILE A 35 22.67 11.86 9.46
N TYR A 36 22.99 11.40 10.69
CA TYR A 36 23.20 9.99 11.00
C TYR A 36 22.86 9.68 12.46
N VAL A 37 22.32 8.50 12.70
CA VAL A 37 22.10 7.92 14.04
C VAL A 37 22.76 6.55 14.05
N GLY A 38 23.50 6.23 15.12
CA GLY A 38 24.12 4.92 15.27
C GLY A 38 24.20 4.49 16.73
N LYS A 39 24.24 3.16 16.96
CA LYS A 39 24.46 2.56 18.28
C LYS A 39 25.91 2.14 18.46
N ALA A 40 26.29 1.96 19.70
CA ALA A 40 27.57 1.36 20.06
C ALA A 40 27.48 0.58 21.37
N LYS A 41 28.18 -0.54 21.44
CA LYS A 41 28.46 -1.25 22.68
C LYS A 41 29.47 -0.49 23.56
N ASP A 42 30.42 0.17 22.90
CA ASP A 42 31.40 1.09 23.47
C ASP A 42 31.43 2.35 22.61
N LEU A 43 30.78 3.41 23.11
CA LEU A 43 30.62 4.68 22.40
C LEU A 43 31.98 5.27 21.98
N LYS A 44 32.97 5.28 22.88
CA LYS A 44 34.29 5.86 22.61
C LYS A 44 35.03 5.13 21.50
N LYS A 45 35.07 3.77 21.55
CA LYS A 45 35.72 2.97 20.50
C LYS A 45 35.02 3.15 19.15
N ARG A 46 33.68 3.12 19.14
CA ARG A 46 32.90 3.25 17.90
C ARG A 46 33.08 4.62 17.27
N LEU A 47 32.96 5.70 18.04
CA LEU A 47 33.12 7.05 17.56
C LEU A 47 34.56 7.33 17.10
N ALA A 48 35.57 6.84 17.81
CA ALA A 48 36.97 6.92 17.38
C ALA A 48 37.22 6.24 16.01
N SER A 49 36.46 5.20 15.67
CA SER A 49 36.63 4.51 14.37
C SER A 49 36.28 5.38 13.16
N TYR A 50 35.39 6.36 13.30
CA TYR A 50 35.03 7.30 12.22
C TYR A 50 36.14 8.29 11.90
N PHE A 51 36.99 8.64 12.86
CA PHE A 51 38.01 9.69 12.74
C PHE A 51 39.43 9.11 12.50
N ARG A 52 39.54 7.82 12.14
CA ARG A 52 40.83 7.23 11.76
C ARG A 52 41.31 7.76 10.43
N THR A 53 42.63 7.80 10.23
CA THR A 53 43.28 8.33 9.02
C THR A 53 42.94 7.51 7.76
N ASN A 54 42.77 6.18 7.89
CA ASN A 54 42.38 5.30 6.80
C ASN A 54 40.96 4.78 7.00
N VAL A 55 39.98 5.48 6.47
CA VAL A 55 38.59 5.04 6.39
C VAL A 55 38.30 4.65 4.95
N ASP A 56 38.09 3.35 4.70
CA ASP A 56 37.90 2.81 3.34
C ASP A 56 36.54 3.18 2.74
N SER A 57 35.51 3.36 3.56
CA SER A 57 34.14 3.65 3.09
C SER A 57 33.98 5.10 2.62
N ILE A 58 33.52 5.27 1.37
CA ILE A 58 33.15 6.58 0.79
C ILE A 58 32.03 7.24 1.59
N LYS A 59 31.04 6.44 2.01
CA LYS A 59 29.92 6.87 2.87
C LYS A 59 30.45 7.53 4.16
N THR A 60 31.35 6.84 4.87
CA THR A 60 31.88 7.31 6.14
C THR A 60 32.73 8.59 5.95
N ARG A 61 33.54 8.66 4.89
CA ARG A 61 34.32 9.88 4.57
C ARG A 61 33.42 11.08 4.27
N THR A 62 32.35 10.85 3.51
CA THR A 62 31.39 11.91 3.16
C THR A 62 30.59 12.35 4.38
N LEU A 63 30.18 11.41 5.23
CA LEU A 63 29.49 11.69 6.49
C LEU A 63 30.38 12.53 7.41
N VAL A 64 31.62 12.09 7.65
CA VAL A 64 32.58 12.77 8.58
C VAL A 64 32.85 14.22 8.16
N ARG A 65 32.94 14.52 6.86
CA ARG A 65 33.15 15.89 6.34
C ARG A 65 31.99 16.83 6.66
N GLN A 66 30.80 16.31 6.95
CA GLN A 66 29.60 17.11 7.18
C GLN A 66 29.22 17.21 8.65
N ILE A 67 29.94 16.51 9.53
CA ILE A 67 29.70 16.57 10.97
C ILE A 67 30.10 17.94 11.51
N ALA A 68 29.15 18.63 12.12
CA ALA A 68 29.37 19.85 12.89
C ALA A 68 29.21 19.63 14.40
N ASP A 69 28.38 18.66 14.83
CA ASP A 69 28.17 18.30 16.22
C ASP A 69 27.83 16.81 16.37
N ILE A 70 28.16 16.24 17.54
CA ILE A 70 27.78 14.85 17.90
C ILE A 70 27.23 14.86 19.32
N GLN A 71 26.01 14.32 19.46
CA GLN A 71 25.38 14.12 20.76
C GLN A 71 25.29 12.64 21.07
N VAL A 72 25.62 12.27 22.30
CA VAL A 72 25.56 10.87 22.78
C VAL A 72 24.49 10.72 23.86
N THR A 73 23.83 9.56 23.85
CA THR A 73 22.90 9.15 24.89
C THR A 73 23.34 7.78 25.39
N VAL A 74 23.72 7.71 26.65
CA VAL A 74 24.15 6.45 27.29
C VAL A 74 22.94 5.59 27.62
N THR A 75 23.05 4.28 27.45
CA THR A 75 22.01 3.30 27.78
C THR A 75 22.59 2.23 28.73
N HIS A 76 21.70 1.56 29.48
CA HIS A 76 22.14 0.49 30.39
C HIS A 76 22.47 -0.81 29.66
N THR A 77 21.80 -1.09 28.54
CA THR A 77 21.96 -2.33 27.78
C THR A 77 22.11 -2.05 26.27
N GLU A 78 22.69 -3.01 25.56
CA GLU A 78 22.79 -2.98 24.09
C GLU A 78 21.40 -3.04 23.44
N THR A 79 20.45 -3.76 24.04
CA THR A 79 19.05 -3.83 23.60
C THR A 79 18.36 -2.49 23.69
N GLU A 80 18.55 -1.74 24.79
CA GLU A 80 18.03 -0.36 24.91
C GLU A 80 18.65 0.57 23.87
N ALA A 81 19.97 0.44 23.62
CA ALA A 81 20.63 1.21 22.56
C ALA A 81 20.01 0.93 21.18
N LEU A 82 19.72 -0.33 20.88
CA LEU A 82 19.13 -0.76 19.62
C LEU A 82 17.72 -0.19 19.42
N ILE A 83 16.88 -0.25 20.46
CA ILE A 83 15.51 0.29 20.42
C ILE A 83 15.55 1.83 20.29
N LEU A 84 16.46 2.50 21.04
CA LEU A 84 16.60 3.95 20.97
C LEU A 84 17.10 4.42 19.60
N GLU A 85 18.11 3.74 19.01
CA GLU A 85 18.58 4.00 17.66
C GLU A 85 17.43 3.90 16.64
N HIS A 86 16.65 2.80 16.70
CA HIS A 86 15.49 2.62 15.82
C HIS A 86 14.48 3.77 15.94
N ASN A 87 14.13 4.17 17.16
CA ASN A 87 13.18 5.26 17.40
C ASN A 87 13.69 6.60 16.87
N LEU A 88 14.97 6.90 17.05
CA LEU A 88 15.60 8.11 16.54
C LEU A 88 15.70 8.12 15.01
N ILE A 89 16.04 6.99 14.38
CA ILE A 89 16.03 6.85 12.91
C ILE A 89 14.63 7.10 12.36
N LYS A 90 13.60 6.55 13.01
CA LYS A 90 12.20 6.75 12.62
C LYS A 90 11.77 8.22 12.78
N GLN A 91 12.19 8.87 13.83
CA GLN A 91 11.86 10.27 14.14
C GLN A 91 12.53 11.25 13.18
N TYR A 92 13.84 11.10 12.97
CA TYR A 92 14.65 12.08 12.23
C TYR A 92 14.85 11.73 10.75
N GLN A 93 14.64 10.47 10.37
CA GLN A 93 14.84 9.94 9.00
C GLN A 93 16.18 10.40 8.39
N PRO A 94 17.33 10.16 9.05
CA PRO A 94 18.61 10.74 8.65
C PRO A 94 19.06 10.20 7.29
N ARG A 95 19.66 11.08 6.48
CA ARG A 95 20.02 10.73 5.09
C ARG A 95 21.10 9.66 4.93
N TYR A 96 21.92 9.44 5.95
CA TYR A 96 22.98 8.43 5.97
C TYR A 96 22.58 7.11 6.65
N ASN A 97 21.33 6.99 7.13
CA ASN A 97 20.77 5.74 7.61
C ASN A 97 19.97 5.01 6.52
N VAL A 98 19.85 3.69 6.67
CA VAL A 98 18.92 2.89 5.88
C VAL A 98 17.49 3.21 6.31
N LEU A 99 16.61 3.54 5.37
CA LEU A 99 15.22 3.92 5.65
C LEU A 99 14.23 3.00 4.93
N LEU A 100 13.35 2.36 5.69
CA LEU A 100 12.23 1.58 5.17
C LEU A 100 10.97 2.47 5.09
N ARG A 101 10.44 2.67 3.88
CA ARG A 101 9.22 3.46 3.63
C ARG A 101 7.99 2.56 3.47
N ASP A 102 7.63 1.77 4.46
CA ASP A 102 6.42 0.95 4.42
C ASP A 102 5.63 1.03 5.73
N ASP A 103 4.64 1.93 5.77
CA ASP A 103 3.75 2.16 6.92
C ASP A 103 2.45 1.35 6.85
N LYS A 104 2.28 0.48 5.83
CA LYS A 104 1.01 -0.23 5.63
C LYS A 104 0.88 -1.40 6.58
N SER A 105 -0.21 -1.42 7.36
CA SER A 105 -0.60 -2.55 8.18
C SER A 105 -0.94 -3.77 7.33
N TYR A 106 -0.48 -4.95 7.77
CA TYR A 106 -0.82 -6.22 7.13
C TYR A 106 -2.27 -6.59 7.39
N PRO A 107 -2.97 -7.13 6.39
CA PRO A 107 -4.31 -7.65 6.59
C PRO A 107 -4.29 -9.01 7.29
N TRP A 108 -5.32 -9.26 8.08
CA TRP A 108 -5.61 -10.50 8.78
C TRP A 108 -6.96 -11.04 8.36
N ILE A 109 -7.14 -12.34 8.41
CA ILE A 109 -8.47 -12.93 8.45
C ILE A 109 -8.90 -13.00 9.93
N ILE A 110 -10.10 -12.51 10.22
CA ILE A 110 -10.70 -12.58 11.55
C ILE A 110 -11.93 -13.48 11.52
N ILE A 111 -12.05 -14.33 12.52
CA ILE A 111 -13.30 -15.01 12.90
C ILE A 111 -13.75 -14.38 14.22
N THR A 112 -14.89 -13.67 14.21
CA THR A 112 -15.34 -12.86 15.35
C THR A 112 -15.88 -13.73 16.50
N ALA A 113 -15.75 -13.24 17.75
CA ALA A 113 -16.37 -13.84 18.93
C ALA A 113 -17.85 -13.40 19.01
N HIS A 114 -18.73 -14.12 18.32
CA HIS A 114 -20.17 -13.90 18.30
C HIS A 114 -20.88 -15.25 18.39
N GLN A 115 -22.15 -15.30 18.80
CA GLN A 115 -22.97 -16.55 18.81
C GLN A 115 -22.91 -17.25 17.44
N HIS A 116 -23.05 -16.46 16.36
CA HIS A 116 -22.78 -16.90 15.00
C HIS A 116 -21.59 -16.10 14.45
N PRO A 117 -20.34 -16.59 14.60
CA PRO A 117 -19.14 -15.89 14.18
C PRO A 117 -19.18 -15.51 12.69
N ARG A 118 -18.60 -14.38 12.34
CA ARG A 118 -18.38 -14.00 10.94
C ARG A 118 -16.90 -14.11 10.56
N ILE A 119 -16.65 -14.40 9.30
CA ILE A 119 -15.31 -14.33 8.72
C ILE A 119 -15.15 -13.01 7.95
N GLY A 120 -14.02 -12.35 8.13
CA GLY A 120 -13.76 -11.07 7.47
C GLY A 120 -12.29 -10.71 7.41
N VAL A 121 -11.99 -9.59 6.76
CA VAL A 121 -10.63 -9.00 6.70
C VAL A 121 -10.52 -7.93 7.77
N HIS A 122 -9.43 -7.97 8.53
CA HIS A 122 -9.08 -6.94 9.50
C HIS A 122 -7.74 -6.29 9.16
N ARG A 123 -7.62 -4.98 9.40
CA ARG A 123 -6.35 -4.22 9.28
C ARG A 123 -6.17 -3.33 10.50
N GLY A 124 -4.92 -3.11 10.88
CA GLY A 124 -4.58 -2.28 12.04
C GLY A 124 -4.61 -3.02 13.36
N ALA A 125 -4.83 -2.29 14.47
CA ALA A 125 -4.82 -2.85 15.81
C ALA A 125 -5.95 -3.86 16.02
N ARG A 126 -5.69 -4.98 16.70
CA ARG A 126 -6.63 -6.08 16.94
C ARG A 126 -7.67 -5.72 18.03
N LYS A 127 -8.56 -4.77 17.71
CA LYS A 127 -9.59 -4.28 18.65
C LYS A 127 -10.86 -5.12 18.66
N ILE A 128 -11.13 -5.90 17.63
CA ILE A 128 -12.32 -6.74 17.53
C ILE A 128 -12.05 -8.06 18.26
N LYS A 129 -12.94 -8.46 19.16
CA LYS A 129 -12.84 -9.76 19.83
C LYS A 129 -13.01 -10.89 18.82
N GLY A 130 -12.10 -11.86 18.79
CA GLY A 130 -12.12 -12.98 17.87
C GLY A 130 -10.73 -13.59 17.66
N GLU A 131 -10.66 -14.59 16.81
CA GLU A 131 -9.43 -15.24 16.42
C GLU A 131 -8.88 -14.63 15.11
N TYR A 132 -7.57 -14.36 15.10
CA TYR A 132 -6.89 -13.71 13.98
C TYR A 132 -5.92 -14.68 13.33
N PHE A 133 -6.02 -14.81 12.00
CA PHE A 133 -5.17 -15.68 11.18
C PHE A 133 -4.36 -14.83 10.18
N GLY A 134 -3.07 -15.03 10.12
CA GLY A 134 -2.14 -14.23 9.30
C GLY A 134 -0.84 -13.92 10.06
N PRO A 135 -0.15 -12.81 9.77
CA PRO A 135 -0.48 -11.76 8.79
C PRO A 135 -0.35 -12.20 7.34
N TYR A 136 -1.22 -11.69 6.46
CA TYR A 136 -1.09 -11.91 5.02
C TYR A 136 -0.21 -10.84 4.38
N PRO A 137 0.64 -11.18 3.40
CA PRO A 137 1.61 -10.24 2.82
C PRO A 137 0.95 -9.12 2.01
N SER A 138 -0.25 -9.34 1.50
CA SER A 138 -0.95 -8.35 0.69
C SER A 138 -2.47 -8.45 0.81
N GLY A 139 -3.17 -7.38 0.40
CA GLY A 139 -4.64 -7.39 0.29
C GLY A 139 -5.16 -8.35 -0.79
N GLY A 140 -4.34 -8.71 -1.78
CA GLY A 140 -4.65 -9.73 -2.78
C GLY A 140 -4.67 -11.12 -2.16
N ALA A 141 -3.59 -11.50 -1.48
CA ALA A 141 -3.44 -12.81 -0.84
C ALA A 141 -4.56 -13.10 0.16
N VAL A 142 -4.93 -12.12 1.01
CA VAL A 142 -6.04 -12.32 1.97
C VAL A 142 -7.39 -12.46 1.29
N ARG A 143 -7.65 -11.73 0.19
CA ARG A 143 -8.91 -11.87 -0.56
C ARG A 143 -9.02 -13.20 -1.26
N GLU A 144 -7.94 -13.69 -1.83
CA GLU A 144 -7.89 -14.99 -2.48
C GLU A 144 -8.17 -16.12 -1.47
N SER A 145 -7.48 -16.10 -0.32
CA SER A 145 -7.73 -17.04 0.77
C SER A 145 -9.17 -16.97 1.26
N LEU A 146 -9.72 -15.77 1.45
CA LEU A 146 -11.09 -15.56 1.88
C LEU A 146 -12.10 -16.09 0.84
N HIS A 147 -11.86 -15.82 -0.45
CA HIS A 147 -12.71 -16.29 -1.55
C HIS A 147 -12.76 -17.82 -1.64
N LEU A 148 -11.62 -18.46 -1.41
CA LEU A 148 -11.53 -19.91 -1.34
C LEU A 148 -12.33 -20.47 -0.16
N MET A 149 -12.12 -19.89 1.03
CA MET A 149 -12.85 -20.30 2.25
C MET A 149 -14.36 -20.18 2.10
N GLN A 150 -14.84 -19.11 1.45
CA GLN A 150 -16.26 -18.88 1.19
C GLN A 150 -16.92 -19.92 0.29
N LYS A 151 -16.13 -20.59 -0.56
CA LYS A 151 -16.61 -21.69 -1.42
C LYS A 151 -16.71 -23.00 -0.66
N ILE A 152 -15.84 -23.20 0.33
CA ILE A 152 -15.71 -24.46 1.05
C ILE A 152 -16.55 -24.44 2.33
N PHE A 153 -16.49 -23.36 3.10
CA PHE A 153 -17.15 -23.23 4.41
C PHE A 153 -18.24 -22.15 4.34
N PRO A 154 -19.54 -22.51 4.54
CA PRO A 154 -20.66 -21.57 4.44
C PRO A 154 -20.79 -20.69 5.69
N VAL A 155 -19.70 -20.00 6.08
CA VAL A 155 -19.64 -19.07 7.22
C VAL A 155 -20.07 -17.67 6.77
N ARG A 156 -20.88 -16.98 7.59
CA ARG A 156 -21.37 -15.63 7.27
C ARG A 156 -20.23 -14.60 7.17
N GLN A 157 -20.47 -13.57 6.36
CA GLN A 157 -19.52 -12.48 6.11
C GLN A 157 -20.12 -11.11 6.42
N CYS A 158 -21.46 -11.04 6.58
CA CYS A 158 -22.17 -9.81 6.84
C CYS A 158 -21.83 -9.23 8.21
N GLU A 159 -21.88 -7.90 8.31
CA GLU A 159 -21.73 -7.16 9.56
C GLU A 159 -22.84 -7.53 10.56
N ASP A 160 -22.57 -7.40 11.85
CA ASP A 160 -23.50 -7.82 12.90
C ASP A 160 -24.82 -7.02 12.86
N ALA A 161 -24.77 -5.75 12.45
CA ALA A 161 -25.97 -4.95 12.24
C ALA A 161 -26.87 -5.49 11.12
N VAL A 162 -26.26 -5.96 10.02
CA VAL A 162 -27.01 -6.59 8.92
C VAL A 162 -27.55 -7.96 9.32
N TYR A 163 -26.77 -8.73 10.07
CA TYR A 163 -27.17 -10.03 10.60
C TYR A 163 -28.39 -9.93 11.50
N ALA A 164 -28.39 -9.00 12.45
CA ALA A 164 -29.45 -8.85 13.45
C ALA A 164 -30.80 -8.40 12.87
N ASN A 165 -30.81 -7.82 11.67
CA ASN A 165 -32.02 -7.23 11.07
C ASN A 165 -32.55 -7.99 9.86
N ARG A 166 -32.01 -9.17 9.58
CA ARG A 166 -32.48 -10.02 8.47
C ARG A 166 -33.66 -10.88 8.88
N THR A 167 -34.67 -10.88 8.02
CA THR A 167 -35.86 -11.75 8.15
C THR A 167 -35.95 -12.80 7.04
N ARG A 168 -35.16 -12.66 5.99
CA ARG A 168 -35.14 -13.56 4.82
C ARG A 168 -33.71 -13.88 4.34
N PRO A 169 -33.50 -15.04 3.68
CA PRO A 169 -32.20 -15.44 3.17
C PRO A 169 -31.67 -14.44 2.13
N CYS A 170 -30.36 -14.17 2.18
CA CYS A 170 -29.67 -13.31 1.21
C CYS A 170 -29.09 -14.13 0.05
N LEU A 171 -28.56 -13.42 -0.95
CA LEU A 171 -27.90 -14.03 -2.11
C LEU A 171 -26.77 -15.01 -1.74
N LEU A 172 -25.99 -14.73 -0.65
CA LEU A 172 -24.93 -15.64 -0.22
C LEU A 172 -25.46 -16.99 0.26
N TYR A 173 -26.65 -17.04 0.84
CA TYR A 173 -27.33 -18.29 1.18
C TYR A 173 -27.74 -19.04 -0.11
N GLN A 174 -28.35 -18.34 -1.07
CA GLN A 174 -28.73 -18.95 -2.35
C GLN A 174 -27.52 -19.50 -3.12
N LEU A 175 -26.36 -18.79 -3.05
CA LEU A 175 -25.09 -19.24 -3.63
C LEU A 175 -24.37 -20.31 -2.79
N LYS A 176 -24.98 -20.81 -1.70
CA LYS A 176 -24.41 -21.80 -0.77
C LYS A 176 -23.07 -21.35 -0.13
N ARG A 177 -22.84 -20.04 -0.03
CA ARG A 177 -21.66 -19.43 0.60
C ARG A 177 -21.89 -18.98 2.04
N CYS A 178 -23.10 -19.14 2.55
CA CYS A 178 -23.49 -18.87 3.93
C CYS A 178 -24.61 -19.82 4.31
N ALA A 179 -24.55 -20.39 5.52
CA ALA A 179 -25.58 -21.28 6.01
C ALA A 179 -26.89 -20.57 6.44
N GLY A 180 -26.89 -19.22 6.44
CA GLY A 180 -28.07 -18.41 6.75
C GLY A 180 -28.45 -18.34 8.23
N PRO A 181 -27.50 -18.25 9.19
CA PRO A 181 -27.82 -18.27 10.63
C PRO A 181 -28.60 -17.02 11.11
N CYS A 182 -28.79 -16.03 10.22
CA CYS A 182 -29.62 -14.85 10.50
C CYS A 182 -31.12 -15.09 10.37
N VAL A 183 -31.54 -16.24 9.80
CA VAL A 183 -32.94 -16.58 9.61
C VAL A 183 -33.23 -17.85 10.42
N PRO A 184 -34.15 -17.80 11.41
CA PRO A 184 -34.47 -18.96 12.24
C PRO A 184 -34.90 -20.17 11.41
N GLY A 185 -34.42 -21.33 11.79
CA GLY A 185 -34.81 -22.62 11.16
C GLY A 185 -34.04 -23.03 9.91
N LEU A 186 -33.12 -22.19 9.38
CA LEU A 186 -32.28 -22.55 8.22
C LEU A 186 -31.07 -23.40 8.59
N VAL A 187 -30.47 -23.16 9.76
CA VAL A 187 -29.34 -23.92 10.29
C VAL A 187 -29.40 -23.92 11.83
N SER A 188 -29.06 -25.02 12.45
CA SER A 188 -28.91 -25.08 13.91
C SER A 188 -27.61 -24.42 14.38
N GLU A 189 -27.58 -23.97 15.64
CA GLU A 189 -26.36 -23.41 16.25
C GLU A 189 -25.20 -24.40 16.21
N ALA A 190 -25.48 -25.68 16.49
CA ALA A 190 -24.46 -26.74 16.50
C ALA A 190 -23.87 -26.97 15.12
N GLU A 191 -24.70 -27.04 14.07
CA GLU A 191 -24.24 -27.18 12.67
C GLU A 191 -23.42 -25.96 12.23
N TYR A 192 -23.86 -24.76 12.59
CA TYR A 192 -23.12 -23.54 12.25
C TYR A 192 -21.78 -23.48 12.98
N ALA A 193 -21.74 -23.76 14.29
CA ALA A 193 -20.51 -23.80 15.07
C ALA A 193 -19.50 -24.80 14.49
N GLN A 194 -19.98 -25.95 14.03
CA GLN A 194 -19.14 -26.97 13.40
C GLN A 194 -18.51 -26.46 12.08
N GLN A 195 -19.26 -25.73 11.24
CA GLN A 195 -18.68 -25.09 10.02
C GLN A 195 -17.63 -24.06 10.37
N VAL A 196 -17.82 -23.30 11.45
CA VAL A 196 -16.84 -22.33 11.94
C VAL A 196 -15.57 -23.03 12.43
N GLU A 197 -15.69 -24.14 13.17
CA GLU A 197 -14.52 -24.90 13.64
C GLU A 197 -13.74 -25.53 12.48
N LEU A 198 -14.40 -26.09 11.46
CA LEU A 198 -13.74 -26.57 10.25
C LEU A 198 -13.00 -25.44 9.53
N ALA A 199 -13.59 -24.24 9.47
CA ALA A 199 -12.96 -23.06 8.90
C ALA A 199 -11.72 -22.62 9.70
N LYS A 200 -11.78 -22.66 11.04
CA LYS A 200 -10.63 -22.39 11.92
C LYS A 200 -9.50 -23.41 11.73
N LEU A 201 -9.82 -24.69 11.72
CA LEU A 201 -8.85 -25.78 11.49
C LEU A 201 -8.16 -25.62 10.13
N PHE A 202 -8.90 -25.23 9.09
CA PHE A 202 -8.34 -24.95 7.79
C PHE A 202 -7.37 -23.76 7.82
N LEU A 203 -7.77 -22.64 8.45
CA LEU A 203 -6.91 -21.46 8.63
C LEU A 203 -5.71 -21.77 9.53
N ALA A 204 -5.87 -22.68 10.47
CA ALA A 204 -4.79 -23.21 11.31
C ALA A 204 -3.89 -24.24 10.61
N GLY A 205 -4.05 -24.47 9.30
CA GLY A 205 -3.19 -25.40 8.57
C GLY A 205 -3.51 -26.89 8.74
N LYS A 206 -4.47 -27.25 9.58
CA LYS A 206 -4.82 -28.65 9.91
C LYS A 206 -5.70 -29.31 8.84
N ASN A 207 -5.26 -29.22 7.58
CA ASN A 207 -6.06 -29.67 6.42
C ASN A 207 -6.43 -31.17 6.47
N GLN A 208 -5.50 -32.03 6.94
CA GLN A 208 -5.77 -33.47 7.03
C GLN A 208 -6.87 -33.77 8.03
N GLN A 209 -6.91 -33.06 9.16
CA GLN A 209 -7.97 -33.20 10.13
C GLN A 209 -9.33 -32.77 9.56
N VAL A 210 -9.38 -31.64 8.85
CA VAL A 210 -10.60 -31.16 8.16
C VAL A 210 -11.08 -32.17 7.13
N ILE A 211 -10.18 -32.73 6.32
CA ILE A 211 -10.53 -33.76 5.32
C ILE A 211 -11.07 -35.02 6.02
N GLY A 212 -10.42 -35.47 7.09
CA GLY A 212 -10.88 -36.64 7.87
C GLY A 212 -12.30 -36.47 8.42
N GLU A 213 -12.58 -35.30 9.00
CA GLU A 213 -13.94 -35.01 9.53
C GLU A 213 -15.00 -34.95 8.43
N LEU A 214 -14.64 -34.35 7.25
CA LEU A 214 -15.56 -34.30 6.11
C LEU A 214 -15.80 -35.68 5.49
N VAL A 215 -14.78 -36.56 5.46
CA VAL A 215 -14.94 -37.95 4.99
C VAL A 215 -15.90 -38.71 5.89
N GLY A 216 -15.74 -38.63 7.23
CA GLY A 216 -16.66 -39.26 8.16
C GLY A 216 -18.12 -38.79 7.99
N LYS A 217 -18.32 -37.49 7.76
CA LYS A 217 -19.65 -36.93 7.47
C LYS A 217 -20.22 -37.40 6.14
N MET A 218 -19.39 -37.48 5.12
CA MET A 218 -19.80 -38.00 3.81
C MET A 218 -20.27 -39.45 3.90
N GLU A 219 -19.51 -40.28 4.61
CA GLU A 219 -19.85 -41.69 4.81
C GLU A 219 -21.13 -41.85 5.63
N SER A 220 -21.31 -41.11 6.73
CA SER A 220 -22.54 -41.11 7.52
C SER A 220 -23.74 -40.66 6.69
N ALA A 221 -23.64 -39.55 5.96
CA ALA A 221 -24.74 -39.08 5.11
C ALA A 221 -25.10 -40.09 4.01
N SER A 222 -24.08 -40.77 3.45
CA SER A 222 -24.30 -41.84 2.47
C SER A 222 -25.00 -43.06 3.08
N GLY A 223 -24.60 -43.47 4.30
CA GLY A 223 -25.24 -44.55 5.03
C GLY A 223 -26.72 -44.27 5.39
N ASP A 224 -27.03 -43.00 5.67
CA ASP A 224 -28.39 -42.51 5.93
C ASP A 224 -29.20 -42.23 4.64
N LEU A 225 -28.67 -42.58 3.46
CA LEU A 225 -29.24 -42.32 2.12
C LEU A 225 -29.49 -40.85 1.79
N ARG A 226 -28.77 -39.91 2.48
CA ARG A 226 -28.81 -38.47 2.23
C ARG A 226 -27.77 -38.09 1.14
N PHE A 227 -27.99 -38.58 -0.07
CA PHE A 227 -27.02 -38.50 -1.16
C PHE A 227 -26.63 -37.09 -1.60
N GLU A 228 -27.56 -36.12 -1.53
CA GLU A 228 -27.22 -34.72 -1.86
C GLU A 228 -26.25 -34.10 -0.86
N GLU A 229 -26.41 -34.47 0.42
CA GLU A 229 -25.52 -34.03 1.48
C GLU A 229 -24.14 -34.69 1.37
N ALA A 230 -24.12 -36.01 1.11
CA ALA A 230 -22.87 -36.75 0.83
C ALA A 230 -22.10 -36.14 -0.38
N ALA A 231 -22.81 -35.81 -1.47
CA ALA A 231 -22.23 -35.18 -2.64
C ALA A 231 -21.61 -33.80 -2.29
N ARG A 232 -22.26 -33.02 -1.45
CA ARG A 232 -21.75 -31.73 -0.97
C ARG A 232 -20.42 -31.88 -0.20
N TYR A 233 -20.36 -32.86 0.72
CA TYR A 233 -19.10 -33.14 1.44
C TYR A 233 -18.00 -33.63 0.52
N ARG A 234 -18.31 -34.49 -0.45
CA ARG A 234 -17.35 -34.92 -1.50
C ARG A 234 -16.77 -33.72 -2.26
N ASP A 235 -17.60 -32.79 -2.67
CA ASP A 235 -17.17 -31.62 -3.44
C ASP A 235 -16.30 -30.68 -2.58
N GLN A 236 -16.60 -30.53 -1.28
CA GLN A 236 -15.74 -29.82 -0.32
C GLN A 236 -14.38 -30.50 -0.17
N ILE A 237 -14.33 -31.83 -0.04
CA ILE A 237 -13.09 -32.62 0.06
C ILE A 237 -12.25 -32.44 -1.20
N LEU A 238 -12.86 -32.50 -2.37
CA LEU A 238 -12.15 -32.30 -3.66
C LEU A 238 -11.56 -30.89 -3.77
N ALA A 239 -12.30 -29.87 -3.35
CA ALA A 239 -11.81 -28.48 -3.31
C ALA A 239 -10.64 -28.34 -2.35
N LEU A 240 -10.70 -28.91 -1.16
CA LEU A 240 -9.62 -28.91 -0.16
C LEU A 240 -8.37 -29.63 -0.65
N ARG A 241 -8.51 -30.82 -1.29
CA ARG A 241 -7.38 -31.57 -1.84
C ARG A 241 -6.65 -30.80 -2.91
N ARG A 242 -7.36 -30.18 -3.87
CA ARG A 242 -6.75 -29.32 -4.92
C ARG A 242 -5.90 -28.19 -4.31
N VAL A 243 -6.39 -27.55 -3.26
CA VAL A 243 -5.66 -26.49 -2.58
C VAL A 243 -4.45 -27.02 -1.83
N THR A 244 -4.59 -28.17 -1.18
CA THR A 244 -3.48 -28.82 -0.46
C THR A 244 -2.38 -29.29 -1.41
N GLU A 245 -2.71 -29.82 -2.58
CA GLU A 245 -1.76 -30.23 -3.62
C GLU A 245 -0.97 -29.04 -4.19
N GLN A 246 -1.62 -27.89 -4.41
CA GLN A 246 -0.95 -26.67 -4.84
C GLN A 246 -0.05 -26.04 -3.74
N GLN A 247 -0.30 -26.36 -2.48
CA GLN A 247 0.46 -25.85 -1.33
C GLN A 247 1.45 -26.88 -0.74
N SER A 248 1.57 -28.07 -1.31
CA SER A 248 2.48 -29.11 -0.81
C SER A 248 3.96 -28.78 -1.11
N VAL A 249 4.45 -27.73 -0.49
CA VAL A 249 5.86 -27.57 -0.17
C VAL A 249 5.96 -27.88 1.32
N SER A 250 5.93 -29.17 1.59
CA SER A 250 6.52 -30.00 2.62
C SER A 250 6.52 -29.66 4.10
N GLY A 251 6.60 -30.72 4.87
CA GLY A 251 7.47 -30.92 6.04
C GLY A 251 6.94 -30.48 7.39
N ASN A 252 6.85 -31.42 8.25
CA ASN A 252 6.29 -31.46 9.63
C ASN A 252 6.92 -30.53 10.70
N VAL A 253 7.69 -29.45 10.38
CA VAL A 253 8.52 -28.78 11.40
C VAL A 253 8.53 -27.24 11.37
N LEU A 254 7.75 -26.58 10.49
CA LEU A 254 7.87 -25.14 10.34
C LEU A 254 6.58 -24.42 10.80
N ASP A 255 6.46 -24.13 12.10
CA ASP A 255 5.25 -23.54 12.64
C ASP A 255 5.05 -22.06 12.27
N GLU A 256 5.95 -21.20 12.66
CA GLU A 256 5.89 -19.75 12.35
C GLU A 256 7.27 -19.21 12.03
N LEU A 257 7.49 -18.82 10.78
CA LEU A 257 8.80 -18.49 10.28
C LEU A 257 8.70 -17.41 9.20
N ASP A 258 9.58 -16.44 9.25
CA ASP A 258 9.82 -15.48 8.15
C ASP A 258 11.20 -15.76 7.55
N VAL A 259 11.29 -15.76 6.23
CA VAL A 259 12.56 -15.95 5.52
C VAL A 259 12.89 -14.68 4.75
N VAL A 260 14.05 -14.13 5.02
CA VAL A 260 14.51 -12.85 4.48
C VAL A 260 15.68 -13.10 3.54
N GLY A 261 15.47 -12.80 2.25
CA GLY A 261 16.52 -12.78 1.23
C GLY A 261 16.84 -11.34 0.84
N VAL A 262 18.10 -11.05 0.56
CA VAL A 262 18.54 -9.72 0.13
C VAL A 262 19.28 -9.77 -1.20
N ALA A 263 19.09 -8.73 -2.01
CA ALA A 263 19.87 -8.47 -3.21
C ALA A 263 20.30 -7.02 -3.24
N PHE A 264 21.51 -6.77 -3.73
CA PHE A 264 22.04 -5.42 -3.88
C PHE A 264 22.73 -5.31 -5.24
N GLU A 265 22.32 -4.32 -6.04
CA GLU A 265 22.89 -4.07 -7.36
C GLU A 265 22.74 -2.59 -7.70
N GLN A 266 23.78 -1.99 -8.30
CA GLN A 266 23.78 -0.59 -8.78
C GLN A 266 23.31 0.43 -7.73
N GLY A 267 23.68 0.25 -6.45
CA GLY A 267 23.29 1.17 -5.37
C GLY A 267 21.84 1.02 -4.89
N ALA A 268 21.10 0.02 -5.37
CA ALA A 268 19.76 -0.29 -4.93
C ALA A 268 19.71 -1.63 -4.19
N ALA A 269 18.91 -1.70 -3.13
CA ALA A 269 18.66 -2.91 -2.37
C ALA A 269 17.23 -3.41 -2.55
N CYS A 270 17.06 -4.73 -2.58
CA CYS A 270 15.78 -5.40 -2.44
C CYS A 270 15.85 -6.41 -1.31
N ILE A 271 14.90 -6.34 -0.40
CA ILE A 271 14.70 -7.34 0.64
C ILE A 271 13.39 -8.06 0.36
N HIS A 272 13.47 -9.37 0.19
CA HIS A 272 12.30 -10.21 -0.07
C HIS A 272 12.00 -11.08 1.14
N VAL A 273 10.76 -10.96 1.65
CA VAL A 273 10.31 -11.72 2.82
C VAL A 273 9.27 -12.74 2.40
N LEU A 274 9.53 -14.02 2.72
CA LEU A 274 8.55 -15.10 2.63
C LEU A 274 7.92 -15.30 4.00
N PHE A 275 6.60 -15.33 4.05
CA PHE A 275 5.82 -15.52 5.28
C PHE A 275 5.34 -16.97 5.36
N ILE A 276 5.83 -17.72 6.32
CA ILE A 276 5.42 -19.11 6.57
C ILE A 276 4.72 -19.15 7.92
N ARG A 277 3.49 -19.64 7.93
CA ARG A 277 2.68 -19.81 9.13
C ARG A 277 2.06 -21.20 9.09
N GLN A 278 2.21 -21.92 10.18
CA GLN A 278 1.67 -23.28 10.35
C GLN A 278 2.09 -24.20 9.18
N GLY A 279 3.38 -24.15 8.82
CA GLY A 279 3.93 -24.95 7.74
C GLY A 279 3.49 -24.57 6.32
N LYS A 280 2.76 -23.46 6.14
CA LYS A 280 2.30 -22.98 4.82
C LYS A 280 2.92 -21.66 4.46
N VAL A 281 3.34 -21.51 3.21
CA VAL A 281 3.71 -20.22 2.65
C VAL A 281 2.44 -19.37 2.45
N LEU A 282 2.23 -18.37 3.31
CA LEU A 282 1.11 -17.43 3.16
C LEU A 282 1.32 -16.43 2.01
N GLY A 283 2.54 -16.36 1.50
CA GLY A 283 2.92 -15.47 0.43
C GLY A 283 4.25 -14.78 0.69
N SER A 284 4.58 -13.82 -0.15
CA SER A 284 5.84 -13.09 -0.06
C SER A 284 5.68 -11.62 -0.41
N ARG A 285 6.69 -10.82 -0.06
CA ARG A 285 6.73 -9.40 -0.41
C ARG A 285 8.15 -8.90 -0.55
N SER A 286 8.37 -8.07 -1.59
CA SER A 286 9.63 -7.35 -1.81
C SER A 286 9.55 -5.93 -1.26
N TYR A 287 10.62 -5.50 -0.61
CA TYR A 287 10.84 -4.17 -0.05
C TYR A 287 12.06 -3.56 -0.70
N PHE A 288 12.03 -2.27 -0.92
CA PHE A 288 13.11 -1.52 -1.55
C PHE A 288 13.49 -0.35 -0.64
N PRO A 289 14.30 -0.59 0.41
CA PRO A 289 14.74 0.46 1.31
C PRO A 289 15.60 1.48 0.57
N LYS A 290 15.60 2.73 1.03
CA LYS A 290 16.62 3.70 0.63
C LYS A 290 17.90 3.36 1.37
N VAL A 291 18.93 3.06 0.61
CA VAL A 291 20.23 2.66 1.15
C VAL A 291 21.26 3.69 0.70
N PRO A 292 22.02 4.29 1.64
CA PRO A 292 23.16 5.13 1.29
C PRO A 292 24.21 4.32 0.52
N ALA A 293 24.97 5.00 -0.35
CA ALA A 293 26.04 4.36 -1.12
C ALA A 293 27.03 3.63 -0.19
N ASP A 294 27.56 2.48 -0.64
CA ASP A 294 28.53 1.66 0.07
C ASP A 294 28.09 1.13 1.47
N THR A 295 26.77 1.02 1.70
CA THR A 295 26.27 0.39 2.94
C THR A 295 26.43 -1.13 2.85
N PRO A 296 27.06 -1.80 3.83
CA PRO A 296 27.18 -3.26 3.88
C PRO A 296 25.83 -3.97 3.94
N LEU A 297 25.73 -5.18 3.37
CA LEU A 297 24.45 -5.92 3.30
C LEU A 297 23.90 -6.32 4.67
N ASP A 298 24.76 -6.63 5.61
CA ASP A 298 24.40 -6.93 7.00
C ASP A 298 23.75 -5.72 7.68
N GLU A 299 24.30 -4.49 7.49
CA GLU A 299 23.69 -3.24 7.97
C GLU A 299 22.31 -3.01 7.34
N VAL A 300 22.14 -3.30 6.05
CA VAL A 300 20.85 -3.19 5.36
C VAL A 300 19.81 -4.14 5.95
N VAL A 301 20.19 -5.42 6.15
CA VAL A 301 19.28 -6.43 6.70
C VAL A 301 18.97 -6.14 8.15
N GLN A 302 19.96 -5.78 8.97
CA GLN A 302 19.76 -5.41 10.38
C GLN A 302 18.79 -4.23 10.52
N SER A 303 19.03 -3.14 9.78
CA SER A 303 18.18 -1.96 9.80
C SER A 303 16.76 -2.29 9.34
N PHE A 304 16.63 -3.16 8.33
CA PHE A 304 15.33 -3.62 7.87
C PHE A 304 14.58 -4.39 8.97
N LEU A 305 15.19 -5.38 9.60
CA LEU A 305 14.55 -6.21 10.63
C LEU A 305 13.99 -5.36 11.77
N LEU A 306 14.78 -4.40 12.25
CA LEU A 306 14.36 -3.51 13.32
C LEU A 306 13.20 -2.60 12.90
N GLN A 307 13.30 -1.95 11.75
CA GLN A 307 12.24 -1.11 11.22
C GLN A 307 10.98 -1.92 10.88
N PHE A 308 11.15 -3.17 10.43
CA PHE A 308 10.07 -4.05 10.04
C PHE A 308 9.26 -4.56 11.23
N TYR A 309 9.91 -5.02 12.30
CA TYR A 309 9.24 -5.65 13.44
C TYR A 309 8.94 -4.67 14.59
N LEU A 310 9.78 -3.64 14.80
CA LEU A 310 9.64 -2.73 15.94
C LEU A 310 8.83 -1.45 15.64
N SER A 311 8.44 -1.20 14.38
CA SER A 311 7.74 0.05 14.00
C SER A 311 6.39 0.27 14.68
N GLY A 312 5.84 -0.72 15.38
CA GLY A 312 4.66 -0.61 16.24
C GLY A 312 3.33 -0.27 15.55
N GLN A 313 3.35 0.16 14.30
CA GLN A 313 2.16 0.49 13.52
C GLN A 313 1.71 -0.73 12.74
N GLY A 314 0.57 -1.29 13.10
CA GLY A 314 -0.12 -2.27 12.27
C GLY A 314 -0.11 -3.72 12.74
N GLY A 315 0.31 -4.01 13.99
CA GLY A 315 0.12 -5.35 14.58
C GLY A 315 0.86 -6.47 13.83
N ARG A 316 2.09 -6.21 13.38
CA ARG A 316 2.94 -7.26 12.80
C ARG A 316 3.24 -8.29 13.88
N GLN A 317 2.95 -9.55 13.60
CA GLN A 317 3.34 -10.65 14.47
C GLN A 317 4.80 -10.95 14.20
N ILE A 318 5.62 -10.94 15.26
CA ILE A 318 6.98 -11.41 15.20
C ILE A 318 6.91 -12.95 15.17
N PRO A 319 7.52 -13.64 14.19
CA PRO A 319 7.50 -15.10 14.14
C PRO A 319 8.43 -15.69 15.21
N SER A 320 8.26 -16.97 15.52
CA SER A 320 9.17 -17.68 16.46
C SER A 320 10.58 -17.84 15.89
N GLU A 321 10.74 -17.75 14.56
CA GLU A 321 12.03 -17.86 13.89
C GLU A 321 12.11 -16.95 12.66
N VAL A 322 13.26 -16.29 12.49
CA VAL A 322 13.60 -15.49 11.30
C VAL A 322 14.86 -16.09 10.67
N LEU A 323 14.74 -16.51 9.40
CA LEU A 323 15.87 -17.02 8.62
C LEU A 323 16.41 -15.91 7.72
N LEU A 324 17.74 -15.81 7.66
CA LEU A 324 18.46 -14.79 6.90
C LEU A 324 19.42 -15.45 5.90
N ASP A 325 19.61 -14.79 4.76
CA ASP A 325 20.64 -15.18 3.78
C ASP A 325 22.00 -14.53 4.06
N VAL A 326 22.05 -13.55 4.97
CA VAL A 326 23.27 -12.84 5.38
C VAL A 326 23.49 -13.01 6.89
N ALA A 327 24.72 -13.28 7.30
CA ALA A 327 25.10 -13.32 8.71
C ALA A 327 25.18 -11.89 9.27
N LEU A 328 24.62 -11.69 10.46
CA LEU A 328 24.67 -10.40 11.16
C LEU A 328 25.67 -10.45 12.31
N GLU A 329 26.40 -9.36 12.56
CA GLU A 329 27.31 -9.26 13.72
C GLU A 329 26.55 -9.34 15.04
N ASP A 330 25.36 -8.70 15.13
CA ASP A 330 24.56 -8.58 16.35
C ASP A 330 23.35 -9.55 16.37
N GLU A 331 23.43 -10.71 15.72
CA GLU A 331 22.31 -11.67 15.58
C GLU A 331 21.66 -12.02 16.94
N SER A 332 22.47 -12.20 17.99
CA SER A 332 21.98 -12.49 19.34
C SER A 332 21.24 -11.32 19.99
N VAL A 333 21.70 -10.08 19.80
CA VAL A 333 21.09 -8.88 20.36
C VAL A 333 19.74 -8.59 19.66
N ILE A 334 19.68 -8.81 18.35
CA ILE A 334 18.45 -8.69 17.57
C ILE A 334 17.43 -9.74 18.03
N ALA A 335 17.86 -11.01 18.18
CA ALA A 335 17.00 -12.09 18.65
C ALA A 335 16.44 -11.81 20.05
N GLU A 336 17.27 -11.28 20.96
CA GLU A 336 16.83 -10.87 22.30
C GLU A 336 15.82 -9.71 22.25
N THR A 337 16.12 -8.68 21.47
CA THR A 337 15.22 -7.52 21.30
C THR A 337 13.86 -7.92 20.74
N LEU A 338 13.85 -8.78 19.72
CA LEU A 338 12.61 -9.30 19.14
C LEU A 338 11.86 -10.19 20.15
N SER A 339 12.57 -10.99 20.96
CA SER A 339 11.97 -11.83 22.01
C SER A 339 11.31 -11.00 23.10
N GLN A 340 11.96 -9.94 23.56
CA GLN A 340 11.39 -9.01 24.56
C GLN A 340 10.13 -8.33 24.01
N THR A 341 10.15 -7.89 22.74
CA THR A 341 9.00 -7.24 22.11
C THR A 341 7.84 -8.22 21.87
N ALA A 342 8.16 -9.48 21.50
CA ALA A 342 7.17 -10.51 21.23
C ALA A 342 6.54 -11.11 22.49
N GLY A 343 7.27 -11.11 23.64
CA GLY A 343 6.89 -11.79 24.88
C GLY A 343 7.14 -13.30 24.86
N TYR A 344 7.86 -13.82 23.85
CA TYR A 344 8.31 -15.21 23.72
C TYR A 344 9.64 -15.29 22.99
N LYS A 345 10.30 -16.45 23.08
CA LYS A 345 11.62 -16.66 22.47
C LYS A 345 11.54 -16.61 20.94
N VAL A 346 12.28 -15.68 20.34
CA VAL A 346 12.47 -15.54 18.89
C VAL A 346 13.89 -15.95 18.54
N ARG A 347 14.06 -16.74 17.48
CA ARG A 347 15.37 -17.12 16.94
C ARG A 347 15.62 -16.35 15.64
N VAL A 348 16.79 -15.80 15.51
CA VAL A 348 17.31 -15.23 14.27
C VAL A 348 18.46 -16.12 13.82
N VAL A 349 18.43 -16.65 12.60
CA VAL A 349 19.37 -17.68 12.15
C VAL A 349 19.78 -17.43 10.70
N SER A 350 21.08 -17.28 10.47
CA SER A 350 21.65 -17.10 9.13
C SER A 350 22.24 -18.40 8.54
N ARG A 351 22.58 -19.37 9.37
CA ARG A 351 23.19 -20.66 8.94
C ARG A 351 22.19 -21.78 9.14
N THR A 352 21.67 -22.35 8.06
CA THR A 352 20.65 -23.41 8.09
C THR A 352 21.02 -24.57 7.15
N ARG A 353 20.33 -25.72 7.35
CA ARG A 353 20.50 -26.93 6.53
C ARG A 353 19.18 -27.41 5.96
N ALA A 354 19.23 -28.26 4.96
CA ALA A 354 18.11 -28.95 4.35
C ALA A 354 16.99 -28.00 3.85
N GLU A 355 15.79 -28.16 4.31
CA GLU A 355 14.60 -27.45 3.85
C GLU A 355 14.67 -25.94 4.12
N ARG A 356 15.17 -25.53 5.28
CA ARG A 356 15.34 -24.11 5.62
C ARG A 356 16.30 -23.40 4.66
N ALA A 357 17.37 -24.07 4.25
CA ALA A 357 18.32 -23.55 3.26
C ALA A 357 17.65 -23.35 1.88
N ARG A 358 16.69 -24.22 1.51
CA ARG A 358 15.91 -24.05 0.26
C ARG A 358 15.03 -22.80 0.30
N PHE A 359 14.39 -22.52 1.44
CA PHE A 359 13.60 -21.30 1.59
C PHE A 359 14.46 -20.03 1.54
N ILE A 360 15.64 -20.04 2.17
CA ILE A 360 16.59 -18.93 2.07
C ILE A 360 16.96 -18.71 0.60
N LYS A 361 17.37 -19.76 -0.11
CA LYS A 361 17.70 -19.66 -1.54
C LYS A 361 16.54 -19.13 -2.37
N LEU A 362 15.31 -19.57 -2.08
CA LEU A 362 14.12 -19.07 -2.77
C LEU A 362 13.90 -17.57 -2.49
N ALA A 363 14.08 -17.11 -1.26
CA ALA A 363 13.95 -15.71 -0.89
C ALA A 363 15.02 -14.85 -1.60
N SER A 364 16.29 -15.32 -1.66
CA SER A 364 17.38 -14.60 -2.33
C SER A 364 17.14 -14.49 -3.84
N ILE A 365 16.74 -15.58 -4.51
CA ILE A 365 16.39 -15.56 -5.95
C ILE A 365 15.26 -14.58 -6.23
N ASN A 366 14.23 -14.56 -5.38
CA ASN A 366 13.12 -13.62 -5.52
C ASN A 366 13.54 -12.17 -5.28
N ALA A 367 14.47 -11.92 -4.34
CA ALA A 367 15.05 -10.60 -4.11
C ALA A 367 15.81 -10.11 -5.36
N GLU A 368 16.67 -10.96 -5.93
CA GLU A 368 17.41 -10.65 -7.17
C GLU A 368 16.47 -10.36 -8.34
N THR A 369 15.48 -11.24 -8.56
CA THR A 369 14.51 -11.09 -9.64
C THR A 369 13.72 -9.78 -9.51
N ALA A 370 13.25 -9.48 -8.32
CA ALA A 370 12.51 -8.25 -8.05
C ALA A 370 13.39 -7.00 -8.24
N LEU A 371 14.66 -7.06 -7.82
CA LEU A 371 15.62 -5.96 -8.00
C LEU A 371 15.93 -5.72 -9.47
N ARG A 372 16.25 -6.76 -10.24
CA ARG A 372 16.51 -6.67 -11.68
C ARG A 372 15.30 -6.11 -12.44
N SER A 373 14.09 -6.58 -12.12
CA SER A 373 12.86 -6.05 -12.70
C SER A 373 12.69 -4.56 -12.42
N ARG A 374 12.97 -4.11 -11.19
CA ARG A 374 12.88 -2.70 -10.81
C ARG A 374 13.95 -1.84 -11.51
N LEU A 375 15.18 -2.33 -11.61
CA LEU A 375 16.28 -1.63 -12.28
C LEU A 375 16.01 -1.52 -13.79
N ALA A 376 15.56 -2.59 -14.44
CA ALA A 376 15.16 -2.58 -15.84
C ALA A 376 14.02 -1.59 -16.10
N HIS A 377 13.01 -1.57 -15.23
CA HIS A 377 11.92 -0.60 -15.32
C HIS A 377 12.42 0.84 -15.16
N LYS A 378 13.32 1.08 -14.19
CA LYS A 378 13.92 2.41 -13.98
C LYS A 378 14.76 2.85 -15.16
N SER A 379 15.60 1.99 -15.75
CA SER A 379 16.38 2.30 -16.94
C SER A 379 15.50 2.61 -18.15
N THR A 380 14.42 1.86 -18.34
CA THR A 380 13.42 2.12 -19.38
C THR A 380 12.74 3.48 -19.19
N ILE A 381 12.37 3.83 -17.97
CA ILE A 381 11.79 5.15 -17.66
C ILE A 381 12.81 6.24 -17.94
N THR A 382 14.05 6.09 -17.46
CA THR A 382 15.12 7.07 -17.69
C THR A 382 15.33 7.30 -19.18
N ALA A 383 15.46 6.24 -19.99
CA ALA A 383 15.61 6.36 -21.43
C ALA A 383 14.44 7.09 -22.11
N ARG A 384 13.21 6.90 -21.60
CA ARG A 384 12.03 7.64 -22.08
C ARG A 384 12.10 9.14 -21.78
N TYR A 385 12.60 9.50 -20.59
CA TYR A 385 12.79 10.90 -20.20
C TYR A 385 13.91 11.53 -21.02
N ASP A 386 15.06 10.87 -21.14
CA ASP A 386 16.21 11.39 -21.87
C ASP A 386 15.85 11.64 -23.35
N GLN A 387 15.10 10.72 -23.98
CA GLN A 387 14.62 10.90 -25.35
C GLN A 387 13.55 11.99 -25.46
N LEU A 388 12.69 12.18 -24.44
CA LEU A 388 11.72 13.26 -24.42
C LEU A 388 12.44 14.63 -24.28
N GLU A 389 13.48 14.71 -23.45
CA GLU A 389 14.32 15.90 -23.29
C GLU A 389 15.02 16.28 -24.60
N GLU A 390 15.57 15.30 -25.31
CA GLU A 390 16.17 15.49 -26.62
C GLU A 390 15.15 15.97 -27.65
N LEU A 391 13.96 15.33 -27.69
CA LEU A 391 12.87 15.70 -28.60
C LEU A 391 12.36 17.13 -28.39
N LEU A 392 12.27 17.55 -27.12
CA LEU A 392 11.80 18.88 -26.73
C LEU A 392 12.92 19.93 -26.66
N GLU A 393 14.15 19.57 -27.06
CA GLU A 393 15.34 20.44 -27.06
C GLU A 393 15.58 21.16 -25.71
N LEU A 394 15.34 20.44 -24.59
CA LEU A 394 15.46 21.02 -23.25
C LEU A 394 16.91 21.11 -22.80
N GLU A 395 17.33 22.29 -22.38
CA GLU A 395 18.70 22.54 -21.84
C GLU A 395 18.93 21.89 -20.47
N ARG A 396 17.87 21.56 -19.75
CA ARG A 396 17.91 20.99 -18.40
C ARG A 396 17.05 19.72 -18.29
N PRO A 397 17.48 18.76 -17.46
CA PRO A 397 16.71 17.56 -17.23
C PRO A 397 15.33 17.86 -16.67
N ILE A 398 14.31 17.13 -17.15
CA ILE A 398 12.94 17.21 -16.64
C ILE A 398 12.90 16.66 -15.21
N ALA A 399 12.59 17.51 -14.25
CA ALA A 399 12.33 17.12 -12.86
C ALA A 399 10.84 16.90 -12.60
N ARG A 400 9.97 17.69 -13.26
CA ARG A 400 8.52 17.67 -13.05
C ARG A 400 7.76 17.88 -14.36
N MET A 401 6.75 17.05 -14.59
CA MET A 401 5.77 17.22 -15.67
C MET A 401 4.37 17.23 -15.07
N GLU A 402 3.49 18.05 -15.65
CA GLU A 402 2.05 18.03 -15.33
C GLU A 402 1.25 17.84 -16.61
N CYS A 403 0.09 17.18 -16.52
CA CYS A 403 -0.83 17.04 -17.64
C CYS A 403 -2.25 17.41 -17.19
N PHE A 404 -2.87 18.30 -17.97
CA PHE A 404 -4.28 18.69 -17.79
C PHE A 404 -5.17 18.00 -18.82
N ASP A 405 -6.28 17.45 -18.33
CA ASP A 405 -7.35 16.88 -19.13
C ASP A 405 -8.70 17.47 -18.69
N ILE A 406 -9.53 17.88 -19.64
CA ILE A 406 -10.90 18.35 -19.40
C ILE A 406 -11.86 17.21 -19.71
N SER A 407 -12.63 16.80 -18.73
CA SER A 407 -13.57 15.71 -18.87
C SER A 407 -15.01 16.17 -18.64
N HIS A 408 -15.85 15.99 -19.67
CA HIS A 408 -17.28 16.23 -19.61
C HIS A 408 -18.04 14.93 -19.44
N THR A 409 -19.03 14.95 -18.60
CA THR A 409 -19.97 13.83 -18.48
C THR A 409 -21.36 14.31 -18.85
N MET A 410 -22.05 13.59 -19.71
CA MET A 410 -23.41 13.95 -20.11
C MET A 410 -24.31 14.17 -18.88
N GLY A 411 -24.76 15.45 -18.70
CA GLY A 411 -25.63 15.85 -17.60
C GLY A 411 -24.97 16.15 -16.25
N GLU A 412 -23.63 16.12 -16.13
CA GLU A 412 -22.91 16.44 -14.89
C GLU A 412 -21.92 17.60 -15.08
N ARG A 413 -21.45 18.14 -13.94
CA ARG A 413 -20.47 19.24 -13.90
C ARG A 413 -19.15 18.84 -14.55
N THR A 414 -18.59 19.75 -15.33
CA THR A 414 -17.26 19.63 -15.93
C THR A 414 -16.18 19.53 -14.85
N VAL A 415 -15.17 18.70 -15.09
CA VAL A 415 -14.03 18.51 -14.19
C VAL A 415 -12.74 18.55 -14.97
N ALA A 416 -11.81 19.37 -14.52
CA ALA A 416 -10.43 19.30 -14.98
C ALA A 416 -9.60 18.42 -14.03
N SER A 417 -8.77 17.56 -14.58
CA SER A 417 -7.77 16.77 -13.85
C SER A 417 -6.36 17.27 -14.15
N CYS A 418 -5.53 17.27 -13.12
CA CYS A 418 -4.09 17.52 -13.23
C CYS A 418 -3.35 16.35 -12.61
N VAL A 419 -2.56 15.64 -13.39
CA VAL A 419 -1.64 14.61 -12.93
C VAL A 419 -0.23 15.11 -12.95
N VAL A 420 0.60 14.61 -12.05
CA VAL A 420 1.98 15.03 -11.84
C VAL A 420 2.90 13.83 -11.98
N PHE A 421 3.99 14.00 -12.72
CA PHE A 421 5.03 13.01 -12.94
C PHE A 421 6.40 13.55 -12.61
N ASN A 422 7.26 12.70 -12.09
CA ASN A 422 8.70 12.95 -11.94
C ASN A 422 9.49 11.77 -12.53
N ARG A 423 10.81 11.81 -12.50
CA ARG A 423 11.67 10.73 -13.03
C ARG A 423 11.46 9.35 -12.36
N GLU A 424 10.76 9.28 -11.22
CA GLU A 424 10.38 8.03 -10.57
C GLU A 424 9.01 7.51 -11.06
N GLY A 425 8.28 8.30 -11.86
CA GLY A 425 6.95 7.99 -12.39
C GLY A 425 5.83 8.87 -11.84
N PRO A 426 4.59 8.38 -11.78
CA PRO A 426 3.43 9.16 -11.34
C PRO A 426 3.49 9.53 -9.86
N LEU A 427 3.36 10.83 -9.55
CA LEU A 427 3.35 11.39 -8.21
C LEU A 427 1.93 11.62 -7.72
N SER A 428 1.21 10.54 -7.42
CA SER A 428 -0.23 10.55 -7.14
C SER A 428 -0.64 11.37 -5.91
N SER A 429 0.27 11.64 -4.98
CA SER A 429 0.02 12.52 -3.82
C SER A 429 -0.17 14.00 -4.23
N GLU A 430 0.30 14.38 -5.41
CA GLU A 430 0.21 15.75 -5.93
C GLU A 430 -0.86 15.91 -7.02
N TYR A 431 -1.62 14.87 -7.33
CA TYR A 431 -2.73 14.94 -8.28
C TYR A 431 -3.83 15.87 -7.78
N ARG A 432 -4.42 16.64 -8.67
CA ARG A 432 -5.48 17.60 -8.35
C ARG A 432 -6.68 17.44 -9.27
N ARG A 433 -7.86 17.72 -8.74
CA ARG A 433 -9.11 17.85 -9.50
C ARG A 433 -9.69 19.22 -9.25
N PHE A 434 -10.12 19.86 -10.33
CA PHE A 434 -10.76 21.16 -10.28
C PHE A 434 -12.20 20.97 -10.71
N ASN A 435 -13.15 21.30 -9.82
CA ASN A 435 -14.55 21.37 -10.18
C ASN A 435 -14.76 22.66 -10.94
N ILE A 436 -15.29 22.57 -12.13
CA ILE A 436 -15.55 23.71 -13.01
C ILE A 436 -17.01 24.11 -12.84
N ASP A 437 -17.26 25.36 -12.51
CA ASP A 437 -18.60 25.90 -12.26
C ASP A 437 -18.82 27.13 -13.11
N GLY A 438 -20.09 27.41 -13.51
CA GLY A 438 -20.47 28.65 -14.17
C GLY A 438 -20.09 28.77 -15.64
N ILE A 439 -19.78 27.65 -16.31
CA ILE A 439 -19.48 27.61 -17.75
C ILE A 439 -20.61 26.96 -18.54
N THR A 440 -20.72 27.28 -19.83
CA THR A 440 -21.63 26.59 -20.75
C THR A 440 -21.16 25.14 -20.91
N GLY A 441 -22.11 24.19 -20.90
CA GLY A 441 -21.77 22.77 -21.07
C GLY A 441 -21.03 22.51 -22.40
N GLY A 442 -19.83 21.92 -22.33
CA GLY A 442 -18.99 21.64 -23.51
C GLY A 442 -17.99 22.75 -23.85
N ASP A 443 -17.87 23.80 -23.04
CA ASP A 443 -16.86 24.84 -23.23
C ASP A 443 -15.53 24.41 -22.57
N ASP A 444 -14.72 23.67 -23.32
CA ASP A 444 -13.38 23.17 -22.88
C ASP A 444 -12.40 24.31 -22.63
N TYR A 445 -12.56 25.44 -23.34
CA TYR A 445 -11.66 26.59 -23.22
C TYR A 445 -11.86 27.31 -21.88
N ALA A 446 -13.09 27.61 -21.52
CA ALA A 446 -13.42 28.21 -20.23
C ALA A 446 -13.08 27.26 -19.06
N ALA A 447 -13.25 25.94 -19.27
CA ALA A 447 -12.86 24.94 -18.28
C ALA A 447 -11.35 24.91 -18.04
N MET A 448 -10.55 24.94 -19.11
CA MET A 448 -9.09 24.98 -19.05
C MET A 448 -8.61 26.25 -18.34
N GLU A 449 -9.18 27.42 -18.72
CA GLU A 449 -8.87 28.69 -18.08
C GLU A 449 -9.06 28.62 -16.58
N GLN A 450 -10.23 28.22 -16.12
CA GLN A 450 -10.56 28.15 -14.69
C GLN A 450 -9.64 27.15 -13.93
N ALA A 451 -9.26 26.05 -14.56
CA ALA A 451 -8.37 25.07 -13.95
C ALA A 451 -6.94 25.59 -13.80
N LEU A 452 -6.38 26.22 -14.86
CA LEU A 452 -5.03 26.76 -14.85
C LEU A 452 -4.91 27.99 -13.93
N GLU A 453 -5.90 28.88 -13.89
CA GLU A 453 -5.94 29.99 -12.95
C GLU A 453 -5.94 29.50 -11.49
N ARG A 454 -6.70 28.45 -11.17
CA ARG A 454 -6.69 27.87 -9.82
C ARG A 454 -5.38 27.15 -9.48
N ARG A 455 -4.67 26.62 -10.47
CA ARG A 455 -3.37 25.96 -10.27
C ARG A 455 -2.23 26.95 -10.14
N PHE A 456 -2.20 27.98 -10.97
CA PHE A 456 -1.06 28.90 -11.11
C PHE A 456 -1.35 30.34 -10.63
N GLY A 457 -2.58 30.68 -10.28
CA GLY A 457 -2.98 32.03 -9.83
C GLY A 457 -2.55 32.40 -8.41
N LYS A 458 -1.59 31.69 -7.82
CA LYS A 458 -0.95 32.00 -6.54
C LYS A 458 0.54 31.76 -6.66
N GLN A 459 1.33 32.50 -5.85
CA GLN A 459 2.79 32.34 -5.81
C GLN A 459 3.18 30.86 -5.69
N GLN A 460 3.99 30.40 -6.63
CA GLN A 460 4.52 29.04 -6.67
C GLN A 460 5.98 29.03 -6.22
N GLU A 461 6.37 27.97 -5.53
CA GLU A 461 7.78 27.64 -5.36
C GLU A 461 8.34 27.13 -6.71
N PRO A 462 9.56 27.49 -7.13
CA PRO A 462 10.11 27.07 -8.42
C PRO A 462 10.07 25.56 -8.66
N ASP A 463 10.27 24.75 -7.63
CA ASP A 463 10.23 23.28 -7.68
C ASP A 463 8.80 22.72 -7.90
N LYS A 464 7.77 23.52 -7.68
CA LYS A 464 6.36 23.16 -7.90
C LYS A 464 5.86 23.58 -9.29
N VAL A 465 6.59 24.40 -10.01
CA VAL A 465 6.30 24.73 -11.41
C VAL A 465 6.86 23.62 -12.30
N PRO A 466 6.06 23.01 -13.20
CA PRO A 466 6.55 21.94 -14.07
C PRO A 466 7.61 22.46 -15.07
N ASP A 467 8.49 21.56 -15.52
CA ASP A 467 9.39 21.83 -16.65
C ASP A 467 8.61 21.74 -17.96
N VAL A 468 7.70 20.76 -18.06
CA VAL A 468 6.81 20.55 -19.20
C VAL A 468 5.37 20.45 -18.71
N LEU A 469 4.50 21.22 -19.34
CA LEU A 469 3.05 21.21 -19.10
C LEU A 469 2.33 20.67 -20.34
N PHE A 470 1.80 19.48 -20.22
CA PHE A 470 0.98 18.85 -21.26
C PHE A 470 -0.48 19.27 -21.15
N ILE A 471 -1.08 19.59 -22.30
CA ILE A 471 -2.51 19.87 -22.44
C ILE A 471 -3.11 18.78 -23.32
N ASP A 472 -4.00 17.92 -22.76
CA ASP A 472 -4.75 16.92 -23.55
C ASP A 472 -5.81 17.61 -24.38
N GLY A 473 -5.38 18.15 -25.54
CA GLY A 473 -6.20 18.95 -26.42
C GLY A 473 -5.46 19.43 -27.66
N GLY A 474 -6.23 20.01 -28.59
CA GLY A 474 -5.70 20.59 -29.81
C GLY A 474 -5.15 22.02 -29.64
N LEU A 475 -4.74 22.61 -30.77
CA LEU A 475 -4.14 23.94 -30.85
C LEU A 475 -4.94 25.04 -30.11
N GLY A 476 -6.27 24.99 -30.16
CA GLY A 476 -7.10 26.01 -29.49
C GLY A 476 -6.99 25.96 -27.96
N GLN A 477 -6.95 24.76 -27.36
CA GLN A 477 -6.78 24.59 -25.91
C GLN A 477 -5.34 24.97 -25.49
N LEU A 478 -4.34 24.65 -26.32
CA LEU A 478 -2.95 25.02 -26.10
C LEU A 478 -2.79 26.56 -26.08
N ARG A 479 -3.29 27.27 -27.10
CA ARG A 479 -3.26 28.74 -27.15
C ARG A 479 -3.93 29.38 -25.94
N ARG A 480 -5.06 28.80 -25.48
CA ARG A 480 -5.72 29.30 -24.28
C ARG A 480 -4.86 29.12 -23.04
N ALA A 481 -4.15 27.98 -22.92
CA ALA A 481 -3.22 27.75 -21.84
C ALA A 481 -2.04 28.74 -21.86
N GLU A 482 -1.50 29.05 -23.02
CA GLU A 482 -0.44 30.07 -23.21
C GLU A 482 -0.88 31.45 -22.73
N GLU A 483 -2.08 31.90 -23.17
CA GLU A 483 -2.63 33.19 -22.74
C GLU A 483 -2.78 33.29 -21.23
N ILE A 484 -3.23 32.22 -20.59
CA ILE A 484 -3.46 32.20 -19.14
C ILE A 484 -2.13 32.21 -18.40
N LEU A 485 -1.17 31.36 -18.79
CA LEU A 485 0.14 31.31 -18.14
C LEU A 485 0.91 32.62 -18.31
N ALA A 486 0.79 33.28 -19.45
CA ALA A 486 1.37 34.61 -19.68
C ALA A 486 0.81 35.66 -18.69
N ARG A 487 -0.49 35.59 -18.34
CA ARG A 487 -1.09 36.45 -17.31
C ARG A 487 -0.63 36.12 -15.89
N GLN A 488 -0.19 34.88 -15.64
CA GLN A 488 0.22 34.38 -14.34
C GLN A 488 1.75 34.38 -14.12
N LEU A 489 2.52 34.96 -15.03
CA LEU A 489 4.01 34.96 -15.03
C LEU A 489 4.61 35.37 -13.67
N GLU A 490 4.05 36.38 -13.02
CA GLU A 490 4.52 36.88 -11.72
C GLU A 490 4.38 35.83 -10.58
N PHE A 491 3.48 34.87 -10.71
CA PHE A 491 3.24 33.82 -9.72
C PHE A 491 4.08 32.56 -9.96
N LEU A 492 4.76 32.43 -11.11
CA LEU A 492 5.50 31.22 -11.50
C LEU A 492 6.92 31.12 -10.89
N GLY A 493 7.29 32.05 -10.01
CA GLY A 493 8.59 31.99 -9.32
C GLY A 493 9.81 32.09 -10.24
N GLY A 494 9.66 32.74 -11.41
CA GLY A 494 10.71 32.92 -12.40
C GLY A 494 10.96 31.72 -13.33
N LYS A 495 10.10 30.70 -13.31
CA LYS A 495 10.20 29.52 -14.17
C LYS A 495 8.94 29.40 -15.03
N TYR A 496 9.08 29.45 -16.36
CA TYR A 496 7.99 29.23 -17.30
C TYR A 496 8.03 27.80 -17.84
N PRO A 497 6.94 27.03 -17.77
CA PRO A 497 6.92 25.67 -18.29
C PRO A 497 6.88 25.65 -19.82
N LEU A 498 7.55 24.67 -20.44
CA LEU A 498 7.33 24.38 -21.85
C LEU A 498 5.92 23.79 -22.01
N LEU A 499 5.07 24.43 -22.82
CA LEU A 499 3.73 23.92 -23.10
C LEU A 499 3.76 22.99 -24.30
N VAL A 500 3.03 21.87 -24.19
CA VAL A 500 2.89 20.90 -25.28
C VAL A 500 1.44 20.41 -25.33
N GLY A 501 0.77 20.65 -26.45
CA GLY A 501 -0.55 20.10 -26.73
C GLY A 501 -0.45 18.65 -27.20
N ILE A 502 -1.36 17.78 -26.72
CA ILE A 502 -1.48 16.40 -27.19
C ILE A 502 -2.80 16.29 -27.96
N ALA A 503 -2.74 16.41 -29.28
CA ALA A 503 -3.89 16.28 -30.14
C ALA A 503 -4.14 14.83 -30.56
N LYS A 504 -5.42 14.45 -30.63
CA LYS A 504 -5.81 13.12 -31.16
C LYS A 504 -5.64 13.14 -32.67
N GLY A 505 -4.83 12.22 -33.18
CA GLY A 505 -4.64 12.06 -34.62
C GLY A 505 -5.96 11.80 -35.37
N VAL A 506 -5.98 12.08 -36.66
CA VAL A 506 -7.15 12.03 -37.55
C VAL A 506 -7.93 10.70 -37.43
N THR A 507 -7.24 9.60 -37.17
CA THR A 507 -7.83 8.26 -37.07
C THR A 507 -8.32 7.87 -35.67
N ARG A 508 -8.10 8.71 -34.65
CA ARG A 508 -8.39 8.45 -33.21
C ARG A 508 -7.82 7.12 -32.67
N LYS A 509 -6.84 6.54 -33.35
CA LYS A 509 -6.14 5.33 -32.87
C LYS A 509 -5.01 5.72 -31.92
N ALA A 510 -4.86 5.01 -30.82
CA ALA A 510 -3.71 5.16 -29.92
C ALA A 510 -2.41 4.89 -30.68
N GLY A 511 -1.38 5.69 -30.44
CA GLY A 511 -0.09 5.60 -31.15
C GLY A 511 0.07 6.53 -32.35
N LEU A 512 -0.94 7.38 -32.64
CA LEU A 512 -0.92 8.37 -33.71
C LEU A 512 -1.25 9.77 -33.14
N GLU A 513 -0.80 10.06 -31.94
CA GLU A 513 -0.93 11.38 -31.32
C GLU A 513 -0.02 12.37 -32.06
N THR A 514 -0.53 13.60 -32.26
CA THR A 514 0.23 14.73 -32.74
C THR A 514 0.56 15.63 -31.58
N LEU A 515 1.84 15.92 -31.38
CA LEU A 515 2.26 16.93 -30.41
C LEU A 515 2.25 18.29 -31.07
N ILE A 516 1.76 19.29 -30.36
CA ILE A 516 1.77 20.69 -30.81
C ILE A 516 2.63 21.46 -29.83
N MET A 517 3.75 22.00 -30.31
CA MET A 517 4.66 22.77 -29.48
C MET A 517 4.04 24.12 -29.13
N GLY A 518 4.21 24.56 -27.89
CA GLY A 518 3.87 25.92 -27.49
C GLY A 518 4.75 26.95 -28.22
N GLU A 519 4.27 28.17 -28.28
CA GLU A 519 4.91 29.33 -28.97
C GLU A 519 5.06 29.15 -30.50
N SER A 520 5.73 28.08 -30.97
CA SER A 520 5.91 27.85 -32.42
C SER A 520 4.64 27.31 -33.09
N HIS A 521 3.82 26.59 -32.35
CA HIS A 521 2.66 25.83 -32.82
C HIS A 521 2.99 24.78 -33.89
N GLU A 522 4.25 24.33 -33.93
CA GLU A 522 4.71 23.29 -34.82
C GLU A 522 4.13 21.93 -34.40
N GLU A 523 3.70 21.14 -35.39
CA GLU A 523 3.17 19.81 -35.17
C GLU A 523 4.27 18.77 -35.33
N LEU A 524 4.49 17.97 -34.26
CA LEU A 524 5.43 16.86 -34.27
C LEU A 524 4.67 15.53 -34.31
N HIS A 525 5.01 14.71 -35.31
CA HIS A 525 4.49 13.36 -35.47
C HIS A 525 5.54 12.35 -35.04
N LEU A 526 5.28 11.61 -33.97
CA LEU A 526 6.24 10.65 -33.43
C LEU A 526 5.98 9.24 -33.94
N PRO A 527 7.03 8.45 -34.24
CA PRO A 527 6.91 7.04 -34.51
C PRO A 527 6.25 6.29 -33.36
N ALA A 528 5.38 5.31 -33.68
CA ALA A 528 4.61 4.57 -32.68
C ALA A 528 5.47 3.77 -31.68
N ASP A 529 6.68 3.41 -32.06
CA ASP A 529 7.67 2.66 -31.27
C ASP A 529 8.62 3.56 -30.45
N MET A 530 8.44 4.89 -30.53
CA MET A 530 9.31 5.83 -29.86
C MET A 530 9.10 5.82 -28.33
N PRO A 531 10.14 5.57 -27.51
CA PRO A 531 10.01 5.55 -26.05
C PRO A 531 9.43 6.82 -25.44
N ALA A 532 9.77 8.01 -25.97
CA ALA A 532 9.21 9.30 -25.54
C ALA A 532 7.68 9.34 -25.75
N LEU A 533 7.17 8.82 -26.87
CA LEU A 533 5.73 8.73 -27.12
C LEU A 533 5.03 7.87 -26.08
N HIS A 534 5.62 6.74 -25.69
CA HIS A 534 5.06 5.89 -24.65
C HIS A 534 4.99 6.58 -23.27
N LEU A 535 5.92 7.49 -22.96
CA LEU A 535 5.85 8.30 -21.75
C LEU A 535 4.69 9.30 -21.81
N ILE A 536 4.55 9.99 -22.94
CA ILE A 536 3.48 10.96 -23.18
C ILE A 536 2.10 10.27 -23.11
N GLN A 537 1.96 9.12 -23.75
CA GLN A 537 0.74 8.31 -23.66
C GLN A 537 0.42 7.90 -22.22
N HIS A 538 1.43 7.45 -21.47
CA HIS A 538 1.25 7.08 -20.06
C HIS A 538 0.76 8.26 -19.22
N ILE A 539 1.31 9.45 -19.41
CA ILE A 539 0.90 10.67 -18.69
C ILE A 539 -0.54 11.03 -19.04
N ARG A 540 -0.88 11.04 -20.34
CA ARG A 540 -2.23 11.32 -20.84
C ARG A 540 -3.26 10.31 -20.32
N ASP A 541 -2.98 9.01 -20.48
CA ASP A 541 -3.88 7.94 -20.05
C ASP A 541 -4.12 7.97 -18.54
N GLU A 542 -3.09 8.34 -17.75
CA GLU A 542 -3.20 8.52 -16.31
C GLU A 542 -4.09 9.73 -15.96
N SER A 543 -3.98 10.86 -16.71
CA SER A 543 -4.86 12.01 -16.54
C SER A 543 -6.31 11.63 -16.80
N HIS A 544 -6.56 10.95 -17.90
CA HIS A 544 -7.88 10.44 -18.27
C HIS A 544 -8.45 9.43 -17.24
N ARG A 545 -7.62 8.46 -16.79
CA ARG A 545 -7.98 7.51 -15.75
C ARG A 545 -8.35 8.21 -14.44
N PHE A 546 -7.58 9.23 -14.06
CA PHE A 546 -7.81 9.98 -12.84
C PHE A 546 -9.12 10.78 -12.92
N ALA A 547 -9.42 11.43 -14.06
CA ALA A 547 -10.67 12.11 -14.31
C ALA A 547 -11.88 11.16 -14.17
N ILE A 548 -11.87 10.01 -14.88
CA ILE A 548 -12.97 9.02 -14.87
C ILE A 548 -13.20 8.44 -13.46
N THR A 549 -12.16 8.17 -12.71
CA THR A 549 -12.28 7.61 -11.36
C THR A 549 -13.01 8.57 -10.41
N GLY A 550 -12.81 9.88 -10.57
CA GLY A 550 -13.52 10.91 -9.83
C GLY A 550 -15.02 10.96 -10.15
N HIS A 551 -15.37 10.80 -11.42
CA HIS A 551 -16.76 10.74 -11.85
C HIS A 551 -17.49 9.52 -11.31
N ARG A 552 -16.88 8.33 -11.39
CA ARG A 552 -17.46 7.09 -10.84
C ARG A 552 -17.72 7.19 -9.34
N ALA A 553 -16.79 7.73 -8.57
CA ALA A 553 -16.94 7.91 -7.12
C ALA A 553 -18.07 8.89 -6.78
N ARG A 554 -18.22 9.99 -7.56
CA ARG A 554 -19.30 10.96 -7.39
C ARG A 554 -20.65 10.40 -7.82
N ARG A 555 -20.75 9.69 -8.95
CA ARG A 555 -21.98 9.01 -9.38
C ARG A 555 -22.44 7.98 -8.34
N ALA A 556 -21.51 7.20 -7.78
CA ALA A 556 -21.85 6.30 -6.70
C ALA A 556 -22.39 7.06 -5.48
N LYS A 557 -21.79 8.21 -5.13
CA LYS A 557 -22.24 9.06 -4.04
C LYS A 557 -23.56 9.77 -4.35
N ALA A 558 -23.77 10.29 -5.56
CA ALA A 558 -25.00 10.94 -6.00
C ALA A 558 -26.15 9.94 -6.12
N ARG A 559 -25.92 8.76 -6.70
CA ARG A 559 -26.93 7.69 -6.77
C ARG A 559 -27.33 7.17 -5.39
N THR A 560 -26.40 7.20 -4.42
CA THR A 560 -26.71 6.84 -3.03
C THR A 560 -27.41 7.97 -2.27
N SER A 561 -27.28 9.24 -2.69
CA SER A 561 -27.90 10.36 -1.98
C SER A 561 -29.31 10.68 -2.49
N SER A 562 -29.58 10.59 -3.79
CA SER A 562 -30.83 11.13 -4.36
C SER A 562 -32.08 10.33 -4.02
N SER A 563 -32.04 8.99 -4.01
CA SER A 563 -33.26 8.18 -3.85
C SER A 563 -33.79 8.06 -2.41
N LEU A 564 -32.97 8.36 -1.40
CA LEU A 564 -33.41 8.36 0.00
C LEU A 564 -33.65 9.77 0.56
N GLU A 565 -32.94 10.77 0.05
CA GLU A 565 -33.11 12.16 0.50
C GLU A 565 -34.32 12.84 -0.12
N ASP A 566 -34.82 12.33 -1.25
CA ASP A 566 -36.07 12.79 -1.89
C ASP A 566 -37.34 12.34 -1.13
N ILE A 567 -37.17 11.42 -0.14
CA ILE A 567 -38.29 10.93 0.68
C ILE A 567 -38.56 11.90 1.84
N PRO A 568 -39.76 12.44 1.99
CA PRO A 568 -40.10 13.33 3.09
C PRO A 568 -39.76 12.71 4.45
N GLY A 569 -39.03 13.45 5.29
CA GLY A 569 -38.60 12.99 6.63
C GLY A 569 -37.29 12.22 6.69
N VAL A 570 -36.63 11.91 5.57
CA VAL A 570 -35.32 11.24 5.53
C VAL A 570 -34.20 12.24 5.31
N GLY A 571 -33.71 12.85 6.39
CA GLY A 571 -32.52 13.72 6.34
C GLY A 571 -31.20 12.92 6.40
N PRO A 572 -30.04 13.61 6.27
CA PRO A 572 -28.70 12.95 6.21
C PRO A 572 -28.40 11.97 7.35
N LYS A 573 -28.85 12.27 8.57
CA LYS A 573 -28.64 11.38 9.75
C LYS A 573 -29.45 10.08 9.63
N ARG A 574 -30.72 10.17 9.24
CA ARG A 574 -31.61 9.02 9.05
C ARG A 574 -31.17 8.17 7.87
N ARG A 575 -30.76 8.81 6.77
CA ARG A 575 -30.16 8.13 5.62
C ARG A 575 -28.92 7.32 6.03
N GLN A 576 -27.99 7.94 6.77
CA GLN A 576 -26.79 7.25 7.25
C GLN A 576 -27.13 6.07 8.16
N ALA A 577 -28.14 6.21 9.03
CA ALA A 577 -28.62 5.15 9.88
C ALA A 577 -29.20 3.99 9.05
N LEU A 578 -30.07 4.28 8.05
CA LEU A 578 -30.65 3.28 7.13
C LEU A 578 -29.56 2.49 6.39
N LEU A 579 -28.61 3.19 5.76
CA LEU A 579 -27.54 2.57 4.99
C LEU A 579 -26.58 1.75 5.86
N LYS A 580 -26.27 2.24 7.07
CA LYS A 580 -25.40 1.55 8.01
C LYS A 580 -26.08 0.32 8.63
N TYR A 581 -27.36 0.41 8.92
CA TYR A 581 -28.12 -0.62 9.63
C TYR A 581 -28.48 -1.79 8.70
N LEU A 582 -28.87 -1.50 7.46
CA LEU A 582 -29.31 -2.49 6.47
C LEU A 582 -28.20 -2.94 5.49
N GLY A 583 -27.05 -2.25 5.51
CA GLY A 583 -25.86 -2.68 4.74
C GLY A 583 -25.78 -2.13 3.30
N GLY A 584 -26.62 -1.16 2.93
CA GLY A 584 -26.56 -0.48 1.63
C GLY A 584 -27.92 -0.17 1.02
N LEU A 585 -27.94 0.68 -0.02
CA LEU A 585 -29.17 1.15 -0.66
C LEU A 585 -30.03 0.02 -1.25
N GLN A 586 -29.40 -0.99 -1.83
CA GLN A 586 -30.11 -2.15 -2.39
C GLN A 586 -30.84 -2.94 -1.30
N GLU A 587 -30.26 -3.02 -0.12
CA GLU A 587 -30.87 -3.68 1.01
C GLU A 587 -31.99 -2.83 1.64
N VAL A 588 -31.81 -1.51 1.66
CA VAL A 588 -32.90 -0.59 2.07
C VAL A 588 -34.10 -0.69 1.11
N LYS A 589 -33.87 -0.78 -0.20
CA LYS A 589 -34.94 -1.00 -1.19
C LYS A 589 -35.67 -2.33 -1.04
N LYS A 590 -35.00 -3.37 -0.53
CA LYS A 590 -35.56 -4.71 -0.36
C LYS A 590 -36.13 -4.93 1.04
N ALA A 591 -35.91 -4.00 1.96
CA ALA A 591 -36.33 -4.13 3.34
C ALA A 591 -37.85 -3.97 3.47
N SER A 592 -38.46 -4.79 4.32
CA SER A 592 -39.85 -4.66 4.71
C SER A 592 -40.06 -3.44 5.63
N VAL A 593 -41.28 -2.97 5.76
CA VAL A 593 -41.62 -1.86 6.67
C VAL A 593 -41.17 -2.15 8.10
N ASP A 594 -41.31 -3.40 8.58
CA ASP A 594 -40.88 -3.82 9.91
C ASP A 594 -39.34 -3.81 10.07
N GLU A 595 -38.59 -4.10 9.01
CA GLU A 595 -37.12 -4.00 9.01
C GLU A 595 -36.66 -2.55 9.01
N LEU A 596 -37.34 -1.69 8.27
CA LEU A 596 -37.08 -0.25 8.25
C LEU A 596 -37.38 0.41 9.60
N ALA A 597 -38.46 0.01 10.27
CA ALA A 597 -38.85 0.54 11.57
C ALA A 597 -37.88 0.16 12.71
N LYS A 598 -37.06 -0.89 12.54
CA LYS A 598 -36.00 -1.26 13.50
C LYS A 598 -34.77 -0.35 13.46
N VAL A 599 -34.68 0.51 12.45
CA VAL A 599 -33.54 1.44 12.31
C VAL A 599 -33.67 2.56 13.35
N PRO A 600 -32.65 2.83 14.17
CA PRO A 600 -32.71 3.91 15.17
C PRO A 600 -33.09 5.26 14.56
N GLY A 601 -34.17 5.87 15.08
CA GLY A 601 -34.69 7.16 14.59
C GLY A 601 -35.68 7.09 13.42
N ILE A 602 -36.14 5.88 13.05
CA ILE A 602 -37.21 5.64 12.08
C ILE A 602 -38.44 5.12 12.84
N SER A 603 -39.56 5.85 12.76
CA SER A 603 -40.85 5.40 13.27
C SER A 603 -41.56 4.49 12.26
N GLN A 604 -42.61 3.79 12.70
CA GLN A 604 -43.40 2.91 11.83
C GLN A 604 -43.97 3.66 10.63
N ASP A 605 -44.54 4.89 10.87
CA ASP A 605 -45.11 5.72 9.82
C ASP A 605 -44.05 6.21 8.80
N LEU A 606 -42.85 6.53 9.31
CA LEU A 606 -41.75 6.93 8.44
C LEU A 606 -41.18 5.72 7.67
N ALA A 607 -41.16 4.52 8.27
CA ALA A 607 -40.78 3.29 7.60
C ALA A 607 -41.74 2.97 6.44
N GLN A 608 -43.04 3.16 6.62
CA GLN A 608 -44.03 3.02 5.57
C GLN A 608 -43.79 4.04 4.44
N THR A 609 -43.57 5.32 4.78
CA THR A 609 -43.27 6.37 3.81
C THR A 609 -41.98 6.06 3.01
N ILE A 610 -40.96 5.51 3.66
CA ILE A 610 -39.70 5.12 2.99
C ILE A 610 -39.96 3.93 2.05
N HIS A 611 -40.68 2.93 2.50
CA HIS A 611 -41.02 1.76 1.69
C HIS A 611 -41.81 2.16 0.44
N ASP A 612 -42.85 2.97 0.60
CA ASP A 612 -43.70 3.42 -0.49
C ASP A 612 -42.92 4.30 -1.46
N GLY A 613 -42.12 5.25 -0.95
CA GLY A 613 -41.27 6.13 -1.78
C GLY A 613 -40.22 5.40 -2.59
N LEU A 614 -39.72 4.23 -2.12
CA LEU A 614 -38.74 3.42 -2.84
C LEU A 614 -39.35 2.43 -3.85
N HIS A 615 -40.65 2.14 -3.74
CA HIS A 615 -41.37 1.19 -4.60
C HIS A 615 -42.37 1.86 -5.53
N SER A 616 -42.61 3.18 -5.38
CA SER A 616 -43.49 3.97 -6.23
C SER A 616 -42.83 4.59 -7.46
N ALA A 617 -41.54 4.27 -7.73
CA ALA A 617 -40.75 4.82 -8.85
C ALA A 617 -40.44 3.75 -9.90
#